data_12e891544a0d50ec996019adce199f7f
#
_entry.id   12e891544a0d50ec996019adce199f7f
#
_cell.length_a   1.000
_cell.length_b   1.000
_cell.length_c   1.000
_cell.angle_alpha   90.00
_cell.angle_beta   90.00
_cell.angle_gamma   90.00
#
_symmetry.space_group_name_H-M   'P 1'
#
loop_
_entity.id
_entity.type
_entity.pdbx_description
1 polymer ?
#
loop_
_entity_poly.entity_id
_entity_poly.type
_entity_poly.pdbx_seq_one_letter_code
_entity_poly.pdbx_strand_id
1 'polypeptide(L)'
;MNKVAGIPLGFAPHFRKSPLTDPWEPLYSKREDSVISLGLLLMLAHTNARGFAHGGLISALCDNAMGLSCGVQLDAPASIVTINLSIDFEASAQIGQWLEIRPDYVRVGGVLGFAQCAVLADGKVCARGRATFRIARPR
;
A
#
# COMPACT_ATOMS: atom_id res chain seq x y z
N MET A 1 -13.38 -1.55 -15.10
CA MET A 1 -12.98 -0.49 -14.16
C MET A 1 -12.95 0.85 -14.86
N ASN A 2 -13.64 1.85 -14.32
CA ASN A 2 -13.59 3.20 -14.88
C ASN A 2 -12.28 3.87 -14.53
N LYS A 3 -11.63 4.46 -15.53
CA LYS A 3 -10.36 5.15 -15.35
C LYS A 3 -10.46 6.55 -15.94
N VAL A 4 -9.79 7.51 -15.31
CA VAL A 4 -9.58 8.85 -15.83
C VAL A 4 -8.08 8.97 -16.11
N ALA A 5 -7.68 9.16 -17.39
CA ALA A 5 -6.29 9.22 -17.83
C ALA A 5 -5.47 7.99 -17.37
N GLY A 6 -6.08 6.79 -17.39
CA GLY A 6 -5.43 5.56 -16.95
C GLY A 6 -5.48 5.31 -15.45
N ILE A 7 -5.99 6.27 -14.66
CA ILE A 7 -6.07 6.18 -13.21
C ILE A 7 -7.52 5.86 -12.81
N PRO A 8 -7.77 4.81 -12.00
CA PRO A 8 -9.13 4.51 -11.55
C PRO A 8 -9.75 5.66 -10.77
N LEU A 9 -11.08 5.79 -10.86
CA LEU A 9 -11.81 6.83 -10.13
C LEU A 9 -11.58 6.68 -8.62
N GLY A 10 -11.45 7.82 -7.95
CA GLY A 10 -11.22 7.89 -6.52
C GLY A 10 -9.75 7.96 -6.12
N PHE A 11 -8.84 7.61 -7.02
CA PHE A 11 -7.41 7.78 -6.78
C PHE A 11 -6.96 9.19 -7.16
N ALA A 12 -6.14 9.77 -6.30
CA ALA A 12 -5.51 11.07 -6.50
C ALA A 12 -4.02 10.95 -6.16
N PRO A 13 -3.18 11.90 -6.59
CA PRO A 13 -1.76 11.85 -6.23
C PRO A 13 -1.58 11.64 -4.74
N HIS A 14 -0.70 10.70 -4.38
CA HIS A 14 -0.50 10.34 -2.98
C HIS A 14 0.11 11.51 -2.20
N PHE A 15 -0.44 11.78 -1.02
CA PHE A 15 -0.13 12.95 -0.23
C PHE A 15 1.19 12.86 0.53
N ARG A 16 1.70 11.64 0.77
CA ARG A 16 2.89 11.44 1.59
C ARG A 16 4.07 10.98 0.75
N LYS A 17 5.10 11.80 0.69
CA LYS A 17 6.33 11.52 -0.05
C LYS A 17 7.41 10.99 0.89
N SER A 18 8.30 10.16 0.36
CA SER A 18 9.47 9.71 1.09
C SER A 18 10.62 9.45 0.12
N PRO A 19 11.87 9.56 0.58
CA PRO A 19 13.01 9.27 -0.29
C PRO A 19 12.99 7.85 -0.87
N LEU A 20 12.47 6.87 -0.11
CA LEU A 20 12.39 5.49 -0.60
C LEU A 20 11.45 5.36 -1.79
N THR A 21 10.31 6.02 -1.74
CA THR A 21 9.29 5.89 -2.78
C THR A 21 9.40 6.91 -3.89
N ASP A 22 10.20 7.97 -3.71
CA ASP A 22 10.36 9.02 -4.72
C ASP A 22 10.71 8.48 -6.12
N PRO A 23 11.62 7.51 -6.28
CA PRO A 23 11.93 6.95 -7.61
C PRO A 23 10.76 6.20 -8.25
N TRP A 24 9.72 5.86 -7.48
CA TRP A 24 8.55 5.10 -7.97
C TRP A 24 7.37 5.98 -8.32
N GLU A 25 7.46 7.29 -8.07
CA GLU A 25 6.38 8.23 -8.41
C GLU A 25 6.13 8.25 -9.92
N PRO A 26 4.88 8.47 -10.37
CA PRO A 26 3.74 8.92 -9.57
C PRO A 26 3.04 7.78 -8.83
N LEU A 27 2.79 8.00 -7.55
CA LEU A 27 1.97 7.13 -6.71
C LEU A 27 0.63 7.81 -6.45
N TYR A 28 -0.40 7.00 -6.28
CA TYR A 28 -1.76 7.47 -6.04
C TYR A 28 -2.32 6.82 -4.80
N SER A 29 -3.30 7.48 -4.17
CA SER A 29 -3.99 6.92 -3.03
C SER A 29 -5.48 7.23 -3.11
N LYS A 30 -6.25 6.39 -2.42
CA LYS A 30 -7.69 6.55 -2.28
C LYS A 30 -8.04 6.26 -0.84
N ARG A 31 -8.76 7.18 -0.22
CA ARG A 31 -9.28 6.95 1.13
C ARG A 31 -10.74 6.56 1.04
N GLU A 32 -11.08 5.39 1.58
CA GLU A 32 -12.46 4.94 1.73
C GLU A 32 -12.67 4.56 3.19
N ASP A 33 -13.65 5.19 3.84
CA ASP A 33 -13.92 4.98 5.25
C ASP A 33 -12.65 5.23 6.07
N SER A 34 -12.11 4.18 6.66
CA SER A 34 -10.95 4.26 7.54
C SER A 34 -9.73 3.54 6.98
N VAL A 35 -9.70 3.29 5.67
CA VAL A 35 -8.54 2.67 5.02
C VAL A 35 -8.01 3.55 3.90
N ILE A 36 -6.70 3.45 3.66
CA ILE A 36 -6.01 4.11 2.56
C ILE A 36 -5.45 3.04 1.65
N SER A 37 -5.94 3.02 0.41
CA SER A 37 -5.38 2.19 -0.65
C SER A 37 -4.33 2.98 -1.41
N LEU A 38 -3.27 2.32 -1.83
CA LEU A 38 -2.25 2.89 -2.71
C LEU A 38 -2.39 2.27 -4.08
N GLY A 39 -2.00 3.02 -5.10
CA GLY A 39 -2.04 2.50 -6.46
C GLY A 39 -1.01 3.15 -7.35
N LEU A 40 -0.62 2.43 -8.39
CA LEU A 40 0.29 2.96 -9.40
C LEU A 40 0.11 2.19 -10.71
N LEU A 41 0.42 2.87 -11.80
CA LEU A 41 0.54 2.22 -13.09
C LEU A 41 1.95 1.64 -13.19
N LEU A 42 2.06 0.33 -13.36
CA LEU A 42 3.37 -0.32 -13.39
C LEU A 42 4.17 0.10 -14.62
N MET A 43 5.37 0.60 -14.36
CA MET A 43 6.33 1.05 -15.35
C MET A 43 7.68 0.38 -15.09
N LEU A 44 8.65 0.65 -15.96
CA LEU A 44 9.97 0.02 -15.87
C LEU A 44 10.64 0.19 -14.50
N ALA A 45 10.52 1.38 -13.90
CA ALA A 45 11.13 1.68 -12.60
C ALA A 45 10.60 0.80 -11.45
N HIS A 46 9.50 0.10 -11.67
CA HIS A 46 8.86 -0.73 -10.65
C HIS A 46 9.18 -2.22 -10.80
N THR A 47 10.03 -2.59 -11.76
CA THR A 47 10.19 -3.98 -12.14
C THR A 47 11.54 -4.56 -11.72
N ASN A 48 11.56 -5.89 -11.63
CA ASN A 48 12.79 -6.67 -11.45
C ASN A 48 13.46 -6.92 -12.81
N ALA A 49 14.56 -7.66 -12.80
CA ALA A 49 15.34 -7.96 -14.02
C ALA A 49 14.55 -8.73 -15.07
N ARG A 50 13.44 -9.36 -14.70
CA ARG A 50 12.57 -10.11 -15.62
C ARG A 50 11.39 -9.28 -16.16
N GLY A 51 11.28 -8.01 -15.73
CA GLY A 51 10.20 -7.12 -16.18
C GLY A 51 8.88 -7.26 -15.42
N PHE A 52 8.87 -7.95 -14.29
CA PHE A 52 7.70 -8.06 -13.44
C PHE A 52 7.81 -7.13 -12.24
N ALA A 53 6.69 -6.74 -11.66
CA ALA A 53 6.68 -5.92 -10.47
C ALA A 53 7.59 -6.53 -9.39
N HIS A 54 8.49 -5.71 -8.86
CA HIS A 54 9.47 -6.16 -7.88
C HIS A 54 8.80 -6.47 -6.54
N GLY A 55 9.12 -7.63 -5.95
CA GLY A 55 8.55 -8.01 -4.66
C GLY A 55 8.87 -7.02 -3.55
N GLY A 56 10.05 -6.39 -3.59
CA GLY A 56 10.44 -5.36 -2.63
C GLY A 56 9.57 -4.10 -2.75
N LEU A 57 9.25 -3.68 -3.97
CA LEU A 57 8.34 -2.56 -4.20
C LEU A 57 6.94 -2.88 -3.64
N ILE A 58 6.41 -4.05 -3.95
CA ILE A 58 5.11 -4.48 -3.44
C ILE A 58 5.13 -4.49 -1.91
N SER A 59 6.18 -5.04 -1.30
CA SER A 59 6.31 -5.11 0.16
C SER A 59 6.33 -3.73 0.80
N ALA A 60 7.10 -2.80 0.24
CA ALA A 60 7.17 -1.43 0.75
C ALA A 60 5.82 -0.72 0.67
N LEU A 61 5.11 -0.88 -0.44
CA LEU A 61 3.80 -0.26 -0.61
C LEU A 61 2.73 -0.89 0.29
N CYS A 62 2.81 -2.20 0.52
CA CYS A 62 1.94 -2.88 1.49
C CYS A 62 2.18 -2.33 2.90
N ASP A 63 3.42 -2.19 3.29
CA ASP A 63 3.78 -1.61 4.59
C ASP A 63 3.19 -0.21 4.73
N ASN A 64 3.37 0.64 3.72
CA ASN A 64 2.86 2.00 3.73
C ASN A 64 1.33 2.04 3.81
N ALA A 65 0.64 1.28 2.98
CA ALA A 65 -0.82 1.30 2.94
C ALA A 65 -1.42 0.81 4.27
N MET A 66 -0.87 -0.27 4.82
CA MET A 66 -1.34 -0.82 6.09
C MET A 66 -1.02 0.12 7.26
N GLY A 67 0.18 0.71 7.28
CA GLY A 67 0.57 1.65 8.31
C GLY A 67 -0.27 2.93 8.29
N LEU A 68 -0.49 3.51 7.12
CA LEU A 68 -1.35 4.69 6.97
C LEU A 68 -2.79 4.39 7.38
N SER A 69 -3.28 3.20 7.07
CA SER A 69 -4.63 2.79 7.45
C SER A 69 -4.78 2.63 8.96
N CYS A 70 -3.75 2.13 9.65
CA CYS A 70 -3.73 2.15 11.11
C CYS A 70 -3.75 3.59 11.62
N GLY A 71 -2.94 4.46 11.01
CA GLY A 71 -2.82 5.85 11.43
C GLY A 71 -4.13 6.63 11.37
N VAL A 72 -4.93 6.44 10.31
CA VAL A 72 -6.19 7.18 10.17
C VAL A 72 -7.27 6.71 11.16
N GLN A 73 -7.07 5.60 11.84
CA GLN A 73 -8.01 5.12 12.86
C GLN A 73 -7.65 5.58 14.27
N LEU A 74 -6.55 6.31 14.42
CA LEU A 74 -6.15 6.85 15.72
C LEU A 74 -6.89 8.14 16.03
N ASP A 75 -7.24 8.32 17.31
CA ASP A 75 -7.90 9.53 17.78
C ASP A 75 -6.94 10.72 17.82
N ALA A 76 -5.66 10.47 17.97
CA ALA A 76 -4.62 11.50 18.08
C ALA A 76 -3.37 11.05 17.32
N PRO A 77 -2.54 11.99 16.86
CA PRO A 77 -1.31 11.64 16.17
C PRO A 77 -0.40 10.73 16.98
N ALA A 78 0.21 9.77 16.31
CA ALA A 78 1.18 8.87 16.90
C ALA A 78 2.14 8.40 15.80
N SER A 79 3.30 7.91 16.20
CA SER A 79 4.22 7.24 15.27
C SER A 79 3.79 5.79 15.10
N ILE A 80 3.80 5.32 13.89
CA ILE A 80 3.49 3.93 13.56
C ILE A 80 4.80 3.28 13.11
N VAL A 81 5.23 2.26 13.84
CA VAL A 81 6.50 1.58 13.58
C VAL A 81 6.23 0.12 13.24
N THR A 82 6.72 -0.34 12.10
CA THR A 82 6.51 -1.71 11.65
C THR A 82 7.29 -2.68 12.55
N ILE A 83 6.58 -3.64 13.13
CA ILE A 83 7.18 -4.73 13.91
C ILE A 83 7.37 -5.96 13.03
N ASN A 84 6.34 -6.29 12.25
CA ASN A 84 6.35 -7.47 11.38
C ASN A 84 5.63 -7.15 10.09
N LEU A 85 6.15 -7.66 8.99
CA LEU A 85 5.57 -7.55 7.66
C LEU A 85 5.72 -8.90 6.97
N SER A 86 4.62 -9.43 6.47
CA SER A 86 4.59 -10.71 5.77
C SER A 86 3.83 -10.55 4.48
N ILE A 87 4.44 -10.94 3.36
CA ILE A 87 3.81 -10.87 2.04
C ILE A 87 3.90 -12.24 1.39
N ASP A 88 2.77 -12.72 0.89
CA ASP A 88 2.69 -13.91 0.05
C ASP A 88 2.46 -13.48 -1.39
N PHE A 89 3.38 -13.85 -2.28
CA PHE A 89 3.29 -13.53 -3.70
C PHE A 89 2.65 -14.71 -4.43
N GLU A 90 1.51 -14.46 -5.07
CA GLU A 90 0.70 -15.51 -5.68
C GLU A 90 0.79 -15.51 -7.20
N ALA A 91 0.99 -14.34 -7.81
CA ALA A 91 1.08 -14.18 -9.26
C ALA A 91 1.94 -12.99 -9.62
N SER A 92 2.45 -12.97 -10.84
CA SER A 92 3.24 -11.85 -11.35
C SER A 92 2.35 -10.71 -11.82
N ALA A 93 2.85 -9.47 -11.68
CA ALA A 93 2.22 -8.29 -12.25
C ALA A 93 3.17 -7.66 -13.26
N GLN A 94 2.64 -7.09 -14.34
CA GLN A 94 3.40 -6.67 -15.51
C GLN A 94 3.28 -5.17 -15.77
N ILE A 95 4.27 -4.64 -16.49
CA ILE A 95 4.24 -3.25 -16.98
C ILE A 95 2.91 -3.00 -17.70
N GLY A 96 2.31 -1.85 -17.42
CA GLY A 96 1.03 -1.44 -18.00
C GLY A 96 -0.18 -1.81 -17.18
N GLN A 97 -0.04 -2.69 -16.19
CA GLN A 97 -1.13 -3.02 -15.29
C GLN A 97 -1.24 -1.98 -14.17
N TRP A 98 -2.46 -1.76 -13.71
CA TRP A 98 -2.72 -0.97 -12.50
C TRP A 98 -2.52 -1.85 -11.28
N LEU A 99 -1.57 -1.49 -10.43
CA LEU A 99 -1.31 -2.19 -9.19
C LEU A 99 -1.99 -1.43 -8.06
N GLU A 100 -2.84 -2.12 -7.32
CA GLU A 100 -3.56 -1.53 -6.19
C GLU A 100 -3.27 -2.33 -4.93
N ILE A 101 -2.85 -1.64 -3.88
CA ILE A 101 -2.68 -2.20 -2.55
C ILE A 101 -3.91 -1.79 -1.75
N ARG A 102 -4.74 -2.75 -1.40
CA ARG A 102 -6.04 -2.52 -0.75
C ARG A 102 -6.07 -3.15 0.62
N PRO A 103 -5.90 -2.36 1.70
CA PRO A 103 -6.10 -2.90 3.05
C PRO A 103 -7.55 -3.35 3.21
N ASP A 104 -7.74 -4.55 3.72
CA ASP A 104 -9.07 -5.15 3.89
C ASP A 104 -9.36 -5.54 5.34
N TYR A 105 -8.42 -5.35 6.24
CA TYR A 105 -8.59 -5.53 7.66
C TYR A 105 -7.64 -4.61 8.42
N VAL A 106 -8.18 -3.86 9.37
CA VAL A 106 -7.38 -2.98 10.24
C VAL A 106 -7.96 -3.04 11.64
N ARG A 107 -7.09 -3.30 12.62
CA ARG A 107 -7.47 -3.28 14.02
C ARG A 107 -6.40 -2.55 14.83
N VAL A 108 -6.79 -1.49 15.50
CA VAL A 108 -5.88 -0.65 16.29
C VAL A 108 -6.22 -0.78 17.76
N GLY A 109 -5.23 -1.20 18.56
CA GLY A 109 -5.31 -1.22 20.02
C GLY A 109 -4.56 -0.06 20.65
N GLY A 110 -4.28 -0.17 21.94
CA GLY A 110 -3.56 0.88 22.66
C GLY A 110 -2.08 0.97 22.30
N VAL A 111 -1.45 -0.17 22.02
CA VAL A 111 -0.01 -0.28 21.78
C VAL A 111 0.29 -0.88 20.42
N LEU A 112 -0.56 -1.77 19.92
CA LEU A 112 -0.35 -2.48 18.67
C LEU A 112 -1.46 -2.20 17.67
N GLY A 113 -1.09 -2.19 16.39
CA GLY A 113 -2.02 -2.18 15.28
C GLY A 113 -1.77 -3.39 14.40
N PHE A 114 -2.84 -3.93 13.83
CA PHE A 114 -2.80 -5.08 12.94
C PHE A 114 -3.52 -4.72 11.64
N ALA A 115 -2.97 -5.15 10.52
CA ALA A 115 -3.62 -4.92 9.24
C ALA A 115 -3.34 -6.06 8.27
N GLN A 116 -4.25 -6.23 7.32
CA GLN A 116 -4.10 -7.13 6.20
C GLN A 116 -4.46 -6.39 4.92
N CYS A 117 -3.88 -6.81 3.81
CA CYS A 117 -4.16 -6.20 2.52
C CYS A 117 -4.17 -7.25 1.40
N ALA A 118 -4.90 -6.95 0.36
CA ALA A 118 -4.80 -7.62 -0.93
C ALA A 118 -4.06 -6.70 -1.90
N VAL A 119 -3.25 -7.28 -2.77
CA VAL A 119 -2.59 -6.58 -3.87
C VAL A 119 -3.21 -7.07 -5.17
N LEU A 120 -3.71 -6.14 -5.98
CA LEU A 120 -4.43 -6.48 -7.20
C LEU A 120 -3.71 -5.87 -8.40
N ALA A 121 -3.56 -6.68 -9.44
CA ALA A 121 -3.06 -6.24 -10.74
C ALA A 121 -4.24 -6.30 -11.72
N ASP A 122 -4.67 -5.13 -12.20
CA ASP A 122 -5.88 -4.98 -13.04
C ASP A 122 -7.08 -5.72 -12.42
N GLY A 123 -7.26 -5.58 -11.10
CA GLY A 123 -8.39 -6.14 -10.38
C GLY A 123 -8.26 -7.61 -9.97
N LYS A 124 -7.15 -8.27 -10.31
CA LYS A 124 -6.92 -9.68 -9.92
C LYS A 124 -5.88 -9.74 -8.82
N VAL A 125 -6.16 -10.49 -7.76
CA VAL A 125 -5.23 -10.64 -6.64
C VAL A 125 -3.93 -11.28 -7.13
N CYS A 126 -2.81 -10.63 -6.86
CA CYS A 126 -1.48 -11.13 -7.18
C CYS A 126 -0.59 -11.32 -5.93
N ALA A 127 -0.98 -10.73 -4.80
CA ALA A 127 -0.28 -10.92 -3.54
C ALA A 127 -1.21 -10.58 -2.38
N ARG A 128 -0.81 -11.03 -1.19
CA ARG A 128 -1.50 -10.71 0.06
C ARG A 128 -0.48 -10.35 1.11
N GLY A 129 -0.82 -9.39 1.95
CA GLY A 129 0.07 -8.95 3.02
C GLY A 129 -0.62 -8.85 4.35
N ARG A 130 0.18 -8.92 5.41
CA ARG A 130 -0.24 -8.60 6.76
C ARG A 130 0.90 -8.00 7.52
N ALA A 131 0.56 -7.15 8.48
CA ALA A 131 1.57 -6.46 9.28
C ALA A 131 1.10 -6.23 10.70
N THR A 132 2.07 -6.11 11.58
CA THR A 132 1.88 -5.67 12.96
C THR A 132 2.71 -4.41 13.15
N PHE A 133 2.10 -3.41 13.77
CA PHE A 133 2.73 -2.12 14.02
C PHE A 133 2.71 -1.81 15.52
N ARG A 134 3.76 -1.14 15.97
CA ARG A 134 3.73 -0.50 17.28
C ARG A 134 3.20 0.91 17.12
N ILE A 135 2.27 1.28 18.00
CA ILE A 135 1.73 2.63 18.06
C ILE A 135 2.49 3.36 19.17
N ALA A 136 3.36 4.29 18.78
CA ALA A 136 4.17 5.09 19.72
C ALA A 136 3.50 6.45 19.86
N ARG A 137 2.77 6.62 20.95
CA ARG A 137 2.05 7.88 21.23
C ARG A 137 2.99 8.89 21.87
N PRO A 138 2.79 10.21 21.62
CA PRO A 138 3.55 11.24 22.33
C PRO A 138 3.30 11.15 23.82
N ARG A 139 4.31 11.49 24.61
CA ARG A 139 4.19 11.55 26.07
C ARG A 139 3.40 12.78 26.49
#